data_2907b50b2e582ecffbdd10a860668c2b
#
_entry.id   2907b50b2e582ecffbdd10a860668c2b
#
_cell.length_a   1.000
_cell.length_b   1.000
_cell.length_c   1.000
_cell.angle_alpha   90.00
_cell.angle_beta   90.00
_cell.angle_gamma   90.00
#
_symmetry.space_group_name_H-M   'P 1'
#
loop_
_entity.id
_entity.type
_entity.pdbx_description
1 polymer ?
#
loop_
_entity_poly.entity_id
_entity_poly.type
_entity_poly.pdbx_seq_one_letter_code
_entity_poly.pdbx_strand_id
1 'polypeptide(L)'
;NVYYFYGADVVQVQQLTQLLCQKATGGNPEMALTKLEAETLDVQQLREQVQLFPMLAPYNCIWIHDFQAEKCREEAFRQLLDLLSELGEQTIVVFDVTGFDLKNGRKTVSGKNKKLLDCIGKHGVVCEMPMRSTAVLAKELSGTAARRGCTLPRESAEELVRLCMGDTLKMQNELEKL
;
A
#
# COMPACT_ATOMS: atom_id res chain seq x y z
N ASN A 1 -10.45 -7.50 6.83
CA ASN A 1 -10.39 -6.35 5.88
C ASN A 1 -9.25 -5.37 6.19
N VAL A 2 -8.06 -5.90 6.53
CA VAL A 2 -6.85 -5.10 6.75
C VAL A 2 -5.85 -5.40 5.65
N TYR A 3 -5.18 -4.37 5.15
CA TYR A 3 -4.15 -4.48 4.12
C TYR A 3 -2.88 -3.79 4.60
N TYR A 4 -1.74 -4.40 4.32
CA TYR A 4 -0.44 -3.82 4.66
C TYR A 4 0.50 -3.94 3.47
N PHE A 5 0.93 -2.80 2.93
CA PHE A 5 1.80 -2.71 1.76
C PHE A 5 3.13 -2.09 2.15
N TYR A 6 4.22 -2.76 1.83
CA TYR A 6 5.58 -2.27 2.13
C TYR A 6 6.60 -2.85 1.15
N GLY A 7 7.77 -2.26 1.09
CA GLY A 7 8.87 -2.81 0.31
C GLY A 7 9.71 -1.75 -0.38
N ALA A 8 10.71 -2.21 -1.13
CA ALA A 8 11.67 -1.34 -1.80
C ALA A 8 11.09 -0.63 -3.03
N ASP A 9 10.05 -1.19 -3.66
CA ASP A 9 9.34 -0.55 -4.77
C ASP A 9 8.25 0.39 -4.24
N VAL A 10 8.68 1.54 -3.74
CA VAL A 10 7.81 2.59 -3.16
C VAL A 10 6.70 3.02 -4.12
N VAL A 11 7.01 3.11 -5.41
CA VAL A 11 6.02 3.51 -6.43
C VAL A 11 4.90 2.48 -6.52
N GLN A 12 5.23 1.20 -6.50
CA GLN A 12 4.23 0.13 -6.52
C GLN A 12 3.40 0.10 -5.23
N VAL A 13 4.03 0.33 -4.06
CA VAL A 13 3.33 0.46 -2.78
C VAL A 13 2.27 1.56 -2.87
N GLN A 14 2.67 2.77 -3.30
CA GLN A 14 1.76 3.91 -3.42
C GLN A 14 0.63 3.66 -4.41
N GLN A 15 0.95 3.13 -5.60
CA GLN A 15 -0.07 2.84 -6.63
C GLN A 15 -1.11 1.84 -6.13
N LEU A 16 -0.68 0.77 -5.46
CA LEU A 16 -1.60 -0.26 -4.97
C LEU A 16 -2.47 0.27 -3.81
N THR A 17 -1.88 1.05 -2.90
CA THR A 17 -2.61 1.72 -1.83
C THR A 17 -3.69 2.64 -2.38
N GLN A 18 -3.34 3.52 -3.32
CA GLN A 18 -4.30 4.43 -3.94
C GLN A 18 -5.42 3.69 -4.68
N LEU A 19 -5.06 2.67 -5.47
CA LEU A 19 -6.04 1.86 -6.19
C LEU A 19 -7.01 1.15 -5.24
N LEU A 20 -6.52 0.60 -4.14
CA LEU A 20 -7.36 -0.05 -3.14
C LEU A 20 -8.29 0.95 -2.47
N CYS A 21 -7.78 2.10 -2.02
CA CYS A 21 -8.58 3.17 -1.41
C CYS A 21 -9.65 3.68 -2.38
N GLN A 22 -9.31 3.90 -3.64
CA GLN A 22 -10.27 4.32 -4.66
C GLN A 22 -11.40 3.30 -4.86
N LYS A 23 -11.06 2.01 -4.93
CA LYS A 23 -12.06 0.94 -5.06
C LYS A 23 -12.92 0.80 -3.81
N ALA A 24 -12.31 0.87 -2.63
CA ALA A 24 -13.02 0.78 -1.36
C ALA A 24 -14.06 1.91 -1.19
N THR A 25 -13.73 3.10 -1.66
CA THR A 25 -14.63 4.28 -1.59
C THR A 25 -15.58 4.42 -2.77
N GLY A 26 -15.60 3.44 -3.70
CA GLY A 26 -16.46 3.50 -4.89
C GLY A 26 -16.11 4.65 -5.84
N GLY A 27 -14.87 5.11 -5.84
CA GLY A 27 -14.39 6.23 -6.65
C GLY A 27 -14.60 7.63 -6.01
N ASN A 28 -15.15 7.70 -4.80
CA ASN A 28 -15.40 8.95 -4.07
C ASN A 28 -14.58 9.03 -2.77
N PRO A 29 -13.25 9.16 -2.83
CA PRO A 29 -12.40 9.15 -1.64
C PRO A 29 -12.73 10.31 -0.67
N GLU A 30 -13.18 11.44 -1.16
CA GLU A 30 -13.54 12.60 -0.32
C GLU A 30 -14.64 12.30 0.70
N MET A 31 -15.47 11.29 0.45
CA MET A 31 -16.65 10.99 1.28
C MET A 31 -16.43 9.83 2.26
N ALA A 32 -15.44 8.98 2.02
CA ALA A 32 -15.30 7.74 2.78
C ALA A 32 -13.83 7.33 3.04
N LEU A 33 -12.86 8.16 2.70
CA LEU A 33 -11.45 7.95 3.00
C LEU A 33 -10.99 8.85 4.13
N THR A 34 -10.61 8.25 5.25
CA THR A 34 -9.91 8.94 6.33
C THR A 34 -8.42 8.64 6.23
N LYS A 35 -7.58 9.67 6.11
CA LYS A 35 -6.13 9.54 6.16
C LYS A 35 -5.65 9.89 7.56
N LEU A 36 -4.83 9.02 8.12
CA LEU A 36 -4.21 9.21 9.44
C LEU A 36 -2.69 9.24 9.29
N GLU A 37 -2.08 10.26 9.86
CA GLU A 37 -0.63 10.39 9.96
C GLU A 37 -0.12 9.52 11.12
N ALA A 38 0.91 8.72 10.85
CA ALA A 38 1.41 7.74 11.82
C ALA A 38 1.97 8.35 13.10
N GLU A 39 2.57 9.53 13.02
CA GLU A 39 3.14 10.22 14.18
C GLU A 39 2.08 10.69 15.19
N THR A 40 0.85 10.86 14.72
CA THR A 40 -0.29 11.32 15.53
C THR A 40 -1.35 10.23 15.74
N LEU A 41 -1.05 8.97 15.35
CA LEU A 41 -2.02 7.89 15.46
C LEU A 41 -2.37 7.61 16.93
N ASP A 42 -3.55 8.04 17.32
CA ASP A 42 -4.19 7.63 18.56
C ASP A 42 -5.11 6.42 18.30
N VAL A 43 -4.89 5.34 19.03
CA VAL A 43 -5.70 4.12 18.90
C VAL A 43 -7.15 4.39 19.26
N GLN A 44 -7.42 5.31 20.19
CA GLN A 44 -8.78 5.71 20.52
C GLN A 44 -9.45 6.44 19.35
N GLN A 45 -8.75 7.36 18.72
CA GLN A 45 -9.23 8.02 17.51
C GLN A 45 -9.49 7.02 16.39
N LEU A 46 -8.57 6.06 16.18
CA LEU A 46 -8.77 4.99 15.19
C LEU A 46 -10.01 4.18 15.51
N ARG A 47 -10.26 3.83 16.79
CA ARG A 47 -11.45 3.11 17.23
C ARG A 47 -12.75 3.85 16.88
N GLU A 48 -12.78 5.16 17.03
CA GLU A 48 -13.92 5.99 16.64
C GLU A 48 -14.12 5.97 15.12
N GLN A 49 -13.03 6.08 14.36
CA GLN A 49 -13.08 6.08 12.90
C GLN A 49 -13.56 4.73 12.32
N VAL A 50 -13.14 3.60 12.89
CA VAL A 50 -13.57 2.28 12.39
C VAL A 50 -15.04 1.98 12.67
N GLN A 51 -15.68 2.70 13.61
CA GLN A 51 -17.09 2.57 13.93
C GLN A 51 -18.00 3.41 13.01
N LEU A 52 -17.43 4.31 12.22
CA LEU A 52 -18.21 5.12 11.29
C LEU A 52 -18.81 4.25 10.19
N PHE A 53 -20.08 4.44 9.94
CA PHE A 53 -20.78 3.74 8.88
C PHE A 53 -20.65 4.51 7.56
N PRO A 54 -20.24 3.88 6.46
CA PRO A 54 -20.15 4.55 5.18
C PRO A 54 -21.55 4.80 4.60
N MET A 55 -22.00 6.06 4.55
CA MET A 55 -23.35 6.39 4.05
C MET A 55 -23.44 6.39 2.53
N LEU A 56 -22.36 6.71 1.83
CA LEU A 56 -22.33 6.94 0.37
C LEU A 56 -21.20 6.17 -0.34
N ALA A 57 -20.60 5.21 0.33
CA ALA A 57 -19.51 4.39 -0.22
C ALA A 57 -19.70 2.92 0.15
N PRO A 58 -19.12 1.98 -0.61
CA PRO A 58 -19.17 0.56 -0.29
C PRO A 58 -18.53 0.21 1.05
N TYR A 59 -17.45 0.92 1.40
CA TYR A 59 -16.68 0.70 2.64
C TYR A 59 -16.24 2.01 3.28
N ASN A 60 -16.15 2.03 4.60
CA ASN A 60 -15.39 3.01 5.35
C ASN A 60 -13.89 2.67 5.21
N CYS A 61 -13.12 3.52 4.56
CA CYS A 61 -11.71 3.27 4.25
C CYS A 61 -10.82 4.18 5.11
N ILE A 62 -9.90 3.56 5.85
CA ILE A 62 -8.94 4.28 6.70
C ILE A 62 -7.54 3.97 6.21
N TRP A 63 -6.81 4.99 5.79
CA TRP A 63 -5.44 4.88 5.32
C TRP A 63 -4.48 5.42 6.37
N ILE A 64 -3.60 4.54 6.84
CA ILE A 64 -2.56 4.83 7.84
C ILE A 64 -1.21 4.76 7.14
N HIS A 65 -0.58 5.93 6.95
CA HIS A 65 0.66 6.08 6.22
C HIS A 65 1.86 6.07 7.16
N ASP A 66 2.91 5.29 6.80
CA ASP A 66 4.21 5.23 7.49
C ASP A 66 4.14 4.95 9.01
N PHE A 67 3.21 4.10 9.44
CA PHE A 67 3.07 3.74 10.84
C PHE A 67 4.29 2.99 11.39
N GLN A 68 4.90 3.54 12.43
CA GLN A 68 6.09 3.00 13.08
C GLN A 68 5.71 2.23 14.36
N ALA A 69 5.35 0.96 14.23
CA ALA A 69 4.92 0.13 15.36
C ALA A 69 5.94 0.06 16.51
N GLU A 70 7.24 0.11 16.19
CA GLU A 70 8.32 0.08 17.20
C GLU A 70 8.29 1.29 18.14
N LYS A 71 7.81 2.44 17.68
CA LYS A 71 7.67 3.66 18.50
C LYS A 71 6.39 3.67 19.35
N CYS A 72 5.45 2.79 19.05
CA CYS A 72 4.19 2.72 19.78
C CYS A 72 4.41 2.21 21.22
N ARG A 73 3.68 2.78 22.21
CA ARG A 73 3.68 2.26 23.58
C ARG A 73 3.06 0.85 23.59
N GLU A 74 3.52 -0.03 24.48
CA GLU A 74 3.10 -1.44 24.50
C GLU A 74 1.58 -1.60 24.67
N GLU A 75 0.98 -0.81 25.55
CA GLU A 75 -0.46 -0.81 25.78
C GLU A 75 -1.26 -0.39 24.55
N ALA A 76 -0.87 0.74 23.91
CA ALA A 76 -1.50 1.22 22.70
C ALA A 76 -1.31 0.25 21.53
N PHE A 77 -0.14 -0.39 21.45
CA PHE A 77 0.13 -1.38 20.42
C PHE A 77 -0.76 -2.63 20.59
N ARG A 78 -0.97 -3.10 21.83
CA ARG A 78 -1.87 -4.22 22.12
C ARG A 78 -3.31 -3.86 21.73
N GLN A 79 -3.80 -2.68 22.13
CA GLN A 79 -5.13 -2.19 21.77
C GLN A 79 -5.32 -2.07 20.27
N LEU A 80 -4.27 -1.70 19.52
CA LEU A 80 -4.29 -1.66 18.06
C LEU A 80 -4.48 -3.06 17.48
N LEU A 81 -3.72 -4.06 17.95
CA LEU A 81 -3.85 -5.44 17.46
C LEU A 81 -5.25 -6.01 17.74
N ASP A 82 -5.80 -5.75 18.94
CA ASP A 82 -7.15 -6.16 19.31
C ASP A 82 -8.19 -5.52 18.37
N LEU A 83 -8.07 -4.21 18.14
CA LEU A 83 -8.95 -3.48 17.24
C LEU A 83 -8.92 -4.02 15.80
N LEU A 84 -7.72 -4.31 15.28
CA LEU A 84 -7.55 -4.84 13.91
C LEU A 84 -8.13 -6.25 13.74
N SER A 85 -8.18 -7.05 14.81
CA SER A 85 -8.78 -8.39 14.80
C SER A 85 -10.32 -8.39 14.90
N GLU A 86 -10.91 -7.27 15.33
CA GLU A 86 -12.36 -7.12 15.54
C GLU A 86 -13.04 -6.23 14.50
N LEU A 87 -12.35 -5.88 13.40
CA LEU A 87 -12.89 -4.98 12.37
C LEU A 87 -14.16 -5.55 11.73
N GLY A 88 -15.18 -4.70 11.63
CA GLY A 88 -16.42 -5.01 10.92
C GLY A 88 -16.22 -5.21 9.41
N GLU A 89 -17.16 -5.89 8.77
CA GLU A 89 -17.08 -6.22 7.35
C GLU A 89 -17.07 -4.99 6.43
N GLN A 90 -17.64 -3.88 6.87
CA GLN A 90 -17.77 -2.65 6.10
C GLN A 90 -16.62 -1.65 6.31
N THR A 91 -15.61 -2.02 7.08
CA THR A 91 -14.42 -1.19 7.32
C THR A 91 -13.20 -1.82 6.68
N ILE A 92 -12.45 -1.03 5.94
CA ILE A 92 -11.15 -1.39 5.36
C ILE A 92 -10.08 -0.50 5.97
N VAL A 93 -9.05 -1.10 6.56
CA VAL A 93 -7.87 -0.39 7.06
C VAL A 93 -6.69 -0.74 6.17
N VAL A 94 -6.02 0.28 5.65
CA VAL A 94 -4.87 0.15 4.76
C VAL A 94 -3.66 0.78 5.41
N PHE A 95 -2.63 -0.01 5.64
CA PHE A 95 -1.31 0.48 6.03
C PHE A 95 -0.40 0.49 4.80
N ASP A 96 0.38 1.55 4.64
CA ASP A 96 1.50 1.55 3.71
C ASP A 96 2.77 2.11 4.36
N VAL A 97 3.92 1.62 3.90
CA VAL A 97 5.23 2.07 4.35
C VAL A 97 6.09 2.42 3.15
N THR A 98 6.46 3.68 3.06
CA THR A 98 7.24 4.26 1.97
C THR A 98 8.40 5.13 2.45
N GLY A 99 8.34 5.65 3.67
CA GLY A 99 9.32 6.58 4.23
C GLY A 99 10.45 5.92 5.01
N PHE A 100 10.36 4.62 5.30
CA PHE A 100 11.41 3.89 6.02
C PHE A 100 11.46 2.41 5.64
N ASP A 101 12.62 1.76 5.93
CA ASP A 101 12.75 0.33 5.75
C ASP A 101 12.18 -0.45 6.94
N LEU A 102 11.09 -1.18 6.71
CA LEU A 102 10.42 -1.99 7.73
C LEU A 102 11.32 -3.11 8.28
N LYS A 103 12.27 -3.57 7.49
CA LYS A 103 13.24 -4.61 7.89
C LYS A 103 14.42 -4.02 8.66
N ASN A 104 14.61 -2.70 8.62
CA ASN A 104 15.72 -2.00 9.28
C ASN A 104 17.09 -2.61 8.94
N GLY A 105 17.35 -2.85 7.64
CA GLY A 105 18.57 -3.47 7.13
C GLY A 105 18.71 -4.96 7.39
N ARG A 106 17.71 -5.64 7.94
CA ARG A 106 17.69 -7.09 8.19
C ARG A 106 17.10 -7.87 7.02
N LYS A 107 17.32 -9.17 6.98
CA LYS A 107 16.67 -10.05 5.98
C LYS A 107 15.17 -10.18 6.18
N THR A 108 14.71 -10.10 7.43
CA THR A 108 13.30 -10.30 7.82
C THR A 108 12.84 -9.21 8.75
N VAL A 109 11.56 -8.91 8.72
CA VAL A 109 10.90 -8.02 9.68
C VAL A 109 10.93 -8.64 11.08
N SER A 110 11.12 -7.82 12.11
CA SER A 110 11.24 -8.28 13.51
C SER A 110 10.47 -7.34 14.46
N GLY A 111 10.46 -7.67 15.76
CA GLY A 111 9.89 -6.82 16.79
C GLY A 111 8.37 -6.63 16.69
N LYS A 112 7.88 -5.43 16.99
CA LYS A 112 6.47 -5.08 16.91
C LYS A 112 5.96 -5.06 15.47
N ASN A 113 6.81 -4.66 14.52
CA ASN A 113 6.46 -4.72 13.10
C ASN A 113 6.09 -6.15 12.69
N LYS A 114 6.87 -7.16 13.10
CA LYS A 114 6.53 -8.56 12.81
C LYS A 114 5.20 -8.97 13.44
N LYS A 115 4.97 -8.63 14.71
CA LYS A 115 3.70 -8.93 15.41
C LYS A 115 2.50 -8.30 14.70
N LEU A 116 2.66 -7.07 14.19
CA LEU A 116 1.64 -6.37 13.41
C LEU A 116 1.36 -7.10 12.09
N LEU A 117 2.40 -7.46 11.32
CA LEU A 117 2.25 -8.21 10.08
C LEU A 117 1.60 -9.58 10.30
N ASP A 118 2.01 -10.30 11.36
CA ASP A 118 1.44 -11.61 11.72
C ASP A 118 -0.06 -11.49 12.11
N CYS A 119 -0.43 -10.42 12.81
CA CYS A 119 -1.83 -10.13 13.14
C CYS A 119 -2.64 -9.83 11.86
N ILE A 120 -2.13 -8.92 11.03
CA ILE A 120 -2.81 -8.55 9.77
C ILE A 120 -2.92 -9.74 8.82
N GLY A 121 -1.88 -10.58 8.73
CA GLY A 121 -1.91 -11.76 7.88
C GLY A 121 -2.98 -12.80 8.25
N LYS A 122 -3.51 -12.76 9.48
CA LYS A 122 -4.63 -13.61 9.91
C LYS A 122 -6.01 -13.05 9.51
N HIS A 123 -6.13 -11.74 9.38
CA HIS A 123 -7.41 -11.03 9.20
C HIS A 123 -7.49 -10.26 7.88
N GLY A 124 -6.43 -10.29 7.07
CA GLY A 124 -6.32 -9.51 5.86
C GLY A 124 -5.16 -9.93 4.97
N VAL A 125 -4.52 -8.97 4.31
CA VAL A 125 -3.49 -9.20 3.30
C VAL A 125 -2.24 -8.38 3.63
N VAL A 126 -1.09 -9.05 3.63
CA VAL A 126 0.23 -8.42 3.73
C VAL A 126 0.96 -8.63 2.41
N CYS A 127 1.39 -7.54 1.77
CA CYS A 127 2.15 -7.59 0.53
C CYS A 127 3.50 -6.88 0.68
N GLU A 128 4.57 -7.61 0.44
CA GLU A 128 5.90 -7.05 0.25
C GLU A 128 6.14 -6.79 -1.24
N MET A 129 6.58 -5.58 -1.58
CA MET A 129 6.91 -5.17 -2.95
C MET A 129 8.42 -5.00 -3.08
N PRO A 130 9.14 -6.07 -3.48
CA PRO A 130 10.58 -5.97 -3.71
C PRO A 130 10.86 -5.10 -4.93
N MET A 131 12.05 -4.49 -4.97
CA MET A 131 12.49 -3.75 -6.16
C MET A 131 12.46 -4.67 -7.38
N ARG A 132 11.76 -4.26 -8.41
CA ARG A 132 11.69 -5.00 -9.67
C ARG A 132 12.94 -4.77 -10.49
N SER A 133 13.46 -5.83 -11.11
CA SER A 133 14.59 -5.73 -12.03
C SER A 133 14.19 -5.04 -13.34
N THR A 134 15.19 -4.45 -14.05
CA THR A 134 14.98 -3.85 -15.38
C THR A 134 14.28 -4.82 -16.34
N ALA A 135 14.66 -6.12 -16.31
CA ALA A 135 14.06 -7.13 -17.18
C ALA A 135 12.56 -7.38 -16.87
N VAL A 136 12.17 -7.35 -15.58
CA VAL A 136 10.77 -7.48 -15.16
C VAL A 136 9.97 -6.26 -15.61
N LEU A 137 10.48 -5.05 -15.35
CA LEU A 137 9.83 -3.82 -15.76
C LEU A 137 9.69 -3.70 -17.28
N ALA A 138 10.73 -4.08 -18.04
CA ALA A 138 10.68 -4.09 -19.51
C ALA A 138 9.62 -5.05 -20.03
N LYS A 139 9.50 -6.25 -19.44
CA LYS A 139 8.45 -7.21 -19.80
C LYS A 139 7.05 -6.67 -19.51
N GLU A 140 6.85 -6.00 -18.39
CA GLU A 140 5.58 -5.36 -18.04
C GLU A 140 5.23 -4.24 -19.02
N LEU A 141 6.20 -3.41 -19.42
CA LEU A 141 6.02 -2.36 -20.43
C LEU A 141 5.63 -2.94 -21.78
N SER A 142 6.37 -3.93 -22.28
CA SER A 142 6.03 -4.60 -23.54
C SER A 142 4.64 -5.23 -23.52
N GLY A 143 4.26 -5.84 -22.39
CA GLY A 143 2.91 -6.38 -22.19
C GLY A 143 1.82 -5.29 -22.17
N THR A 144 2.12 -4.12 -21.62
CA THR A 144 1.18 -2.98 -21.59
C THR A 144 1.03 -2.37 -22.99
N ALA A 145 2.13 -2.20 -23.72
CA ALA A 145 2.11 -1.77 -25.11
C ALA A 145 1.27 -2.72 -25.99
N ALA A 146 1.48 -4.02 -25.85
CA ALA A 146 0.71 -5.02 -26.58
C ALA A 146 -0.80 -4.94 -26.33
N ARG A 147 -1.22 -4.73 -25.07
CA ARG A 147 -2.65 -4.53 -24.74
C ARG A 147 -3.25 -3.27 -25.35
N ARG A 148 -2.43 -2.28 -25.70
CA ARG A 148 -2.82 -1.05 -26.39
C ARG A 148 -2.69 -1.14 -27.92
N GLY A 149 -2.33 -2.31 -28.44
CA GLY A 149 -2.18 -2.55 -29.90
C GLY A 149 -0.83 -2.13 -30.46
N CYS A 150 0.15 -1.79 -29.62
CA CYS A 150 1.48 -1.39 -30.03
C CYS A 150 2.52 -2.49 -29.76
N THR A 151 3.58 -2.52 -30.58
CA THR A 151 4.71 -3.45 -30.34
C THR A 151 5.88 -2.65 -29.77
N LEU A 152 6.31 -2.98 -28.55
CA LEU A 152 7.49 -2.43 -27.94
C LEU A 152 8.56 -3.53 -27.81
N PRO A 153 9.63 -3.52 -28.66
CA PRO A 153 10.71 -4.49 -28.58
C PRO A 153 11.39 -4.48 -27.20
N ARG A 154 11.89 -5.62 -26.77
CA ARG A 154 12.52 -5.79 -25.47
C ARG A 154 13.65 -4.78 -25.22
N GLU A 155 14.52 -4.57 -26.21
CA GLU A 155 15.65 -3.65 -26.10
C GLU A 155 15.19 -2.22 -25.85
N SER A 156 14.17 -1.77 -26.61
CA SER A 156 13.55 -0.45 -26.44
C SER A 156 12.86 -0.33 -25.08
N ALA A 157 12.21 -1.40 -24.62
CA ALA A 157 11.59 -1.43 -23.30
C ALA A 157 12.63 -1.34 -22.17
N GLU A 158 13.74 -2.07 -22.27
CA GLU A 158 14.83 -2.02 -21.29
C GLU A 158 15.51 -0.63 -21.28
N GLU A 159 15.65 0.01 -22.45
CA GLU A 159 16.17 1.37 -22.54
C GLU A 159 15.22 2.38 -21.89
N LEU A 160 13.91 2.27 -22.15
CA LEU A 160 12.90 3.11 -21.50
C LEU A 160 12.92 2.97 -19.98
N VAL A 161 13.07 1.74 -19.45
CA VAL A 161 13.22 1.50 -18.00
C VAL A 161 14.44 2.24 -17.44
N ARG A 162 15.58 2.21 -18.16
CA ARG A 162 16.81 2.90 -17.74
C ARG A 162 16.65 4.42 -17.74
N LEU A 163 16.07 4.98 -18.81
CA LEU A 163 15.81 6.41 -18.92
C LEU A 163 14.87 6.92 -17.84
N CYS A 164 13.87 6.11 -17.47
CA CYS A 164 12.93 6.43 -16.40
C CYS A 164 13.46 6.07 -14.99
N MET A 165 14.67 5.52 -14.88
CA MET A 165 15.27 5.07 -13.61
C MET A 165 14.37 4.09 -12.83
N GLY A 166 13.59 3.28 -13.53
CA GLY A 166 12.65 2.31 -12.93
C GLY A 166 11.37 2.94 -12.37
N ASP A 167 11.15 4.24 -12.53
CA ASP A 167 9.94 4.93 -12.11
C ASP A 167 8.76 4.52 -13.00
N THR A 168 7.86 3.72 -12.44
CA THR A 168 6.73 3.12 -13.16
C THR A 168 5.77 4.18 -13.71
N LEU A 169 5.57 5.28 -12.98
CA LEU A 169 4.68 6.34 -13.42
C LEU A 169 5.25 7.07 -14.63
N LYS A 170 6.55 7.40 -14.60
CA LYS A 170 7.24 7.98 -15.76
C LYS A 170 7.20 7.04 -16.96
N MET A 171 7.46 5.74 -16.74
CA MET A 171 7.40 4.74 -17.81
C MET A 171 6.01 4.68 -18.46
N GLN A 172 4.94 4.73 -17.67
CA GLN A 172 3.58 4.75 -18.19
C GLN A 172 3.29 6.01 -19.00
N ASN A 173 3.69 7.18 -18.49
CA ASN A 173 3.53 8.46 -19.19
C ASN A 173 4.30 8.49 -20.51
N GLU A 174 5.52 7.93 -20.56
CA GLU A 174 6.27 7.83 -21.81
C GLU A 174 5.63 6.84 -22.79
N LEU A 175 5.08 5.74 -22.30
CA LEU A 175 4.37 4.78 -23.14
C LEU A 175 3.06 5.36 -23.72
N GLU A 176 2.44 6.34 -23.05
CA GLU A 176 1.24 7.03 -23.55
C GLU A 176 1.53 7.98 -24.73
N LYS A 177 2.80 8.38 -24.90
CA LYS A 177 3.21 9.25 -26.00
C LYS A 177 3.56 8.49 -27.28
N LEU A 178 3.69 7.16 -27.20
CA LEU A 178 3.96 6.27 -28.32
C LEU A 178 2.68 5.80 -29.01
#